data_1251505cc16279b6f57c46696b7c564b
#
_entry.id   1251505cc16279b6f57c46696b7c564b
#
_cell.length_a   1.000
_cell.length_b   1.000
_cell.length_c   1.000
_cell.angle_alpha   90.00
_cell.angle_beta   90.00
_cell.angle_gamma   90.00
#
_symmetry.space_group_name_H-M   'P 1'
#
loop_
_entity.id
_entity.type
_entity.pdbx_description
1 polymer ?
#
loop_
_entity_poly.entity_id
_entity_poly.type
_entity_poly.pdbx_seq_one_letter_code
_entity_poly.pdbx_strand_id
1 'polypeptide(L)'
;PRRSGDIVGILSTVLIAPEDLGLVRGEPAGRRAYMDTLLVQRRPRLRGVISDYDKIVRQRNALLKSASLSLRHGYHTPAGASALGTLDAWDAQLAHVGAQLLAARLDLLHKIATLVANNYVALAADSRPVQLCYSSIPQLTVNDCATTPPLDTDYLEAALLVGLADKREREIDRGVTLAGPHRDDLTRLVGTQPAKGCASPGDSCRLALE
;
A
#
# COMPACT_ATOMS: atom_id res chain seq x y z
N PRO A 1 0.43 -33.44 4.90
CA PRO A 1 -0.26 -32.76 3.80
C PRO A 1 0.45 -31.46 3.52
N ARG A 2 0.97 -31.30 2.30
CA ARG A 2 1.58 -30.04 1.88
C ARG A 2 0.48 -28.97 1.82
N ARG A 3 0.76 -27.78 2.35
CA ARG A 3 -0.18 -26.67 2.33
C ARG A 3 -0.12 -26.02 0.95
N SER A 4 -1.24 -25.49 0.45
CA SER A 4 -1.28 -24.77 -0.84
C SER A 4 -0.26 -23.60 -0.91
N GLY A 5 0.16 -23.08 0.22
CA GLY A 5 1.23 -22.06 0.31
C GLY A 5 2.64 -22.56 0.01
N ASP A 6 2.89 -23.87 0.00
CA ASP A 6 4.22 -24.46 -0.27
C ASP A 6 4.60 -24.37 -1.76
N ILE A 7 3.64 -24.04 -2.63
CA ILE A 7 3.83 -23.88 -4.08
C ILE A 7 4.28 -22.46 -4.44
N VAL A 8 4.10 -21.51 -3.52
CA VAL A 8 4.45 -20.11 -3.77
C VAL A 8 5.96 -19.96 -3.95
N GLY A 9 6.36 -19.39 -5.09
CA GLY A 9 7.76 -19.22 -5.47
C GLY A 9 8.36 -20.42 -6.24
N ILE A 10 7.64 -21.56 -6.35
CA ILE A 10 8.04 -22.72 -7.15
C ILE A 10 7.40 -22.64 -8.53
N LEU A 11 6.12 -22.26 -8.59
CA LEU A 11 5.37 -22.10 -9.82
C LEU A 11 4.93 -20.65 -9.97
N SER A 12 5.33 -20.03 -11.08
CA SER A 12 4.87 -18.70 -11.47
C SER A 12 3.88 -18.83 -12.62
N THR A 13 2.67 -18.29 -12.44
CA THR A 13 1.64 -18.28 -13.48
C THR A 13 1.17 -16.85 -13.69
N VAL A 14 0.87 -16.50 -14.94
CA VAL A 14 0.21 -15.24 -15.31
C VAL A 14 -1.14 -15.61 -15.92
N LEU A 15 -2.20 -15.08 -15.32
CA LEU A 15 -3.55 -15.18 -15.84
C LEU A 15 -4.01 -13.77 -16.18
N ILE A 16 -4.47 -13.59 -17.41
CA ILE A 16 -5.05 -12.31 -17.88
C ILE A 16 -6.54 -12.55 -18.10
N ALA A 17 -7.35 -11.76 -17.43
CA ALA A 17 -8.80 -11.89 -17.46
C ALA A 17 -9.48 -10.52 -17.60
N PRO A 18 -10.72 -10.43 -18.12
CA PRO A 18 -11.47 -9.17 -18.20
C PRO A 18 -11.60 -8.42 -16.87
N GLU A 19 -11.56 -9.15 -15.75
CA GLU A 19 -11.60 -8.62 -14.40
C GLU A 19 -10.36 -7.76 -14.07
N ASP A 20 -9.24 -7.95 -14.78
CA ASP A 20 -8.01 -7.16 -14.61
C ASP A 20 -8.19 -5.68 -15.02
N LEU A 21 -9.26 -5.35 -15.79
CA LEU A 21 -9.73 -3.98 -15.95
C LEU A 21 -10.02 -3.30 -14.60
N GLY A 22 -10.35 -4.08 -13.58
CA GLY A 22 -10.48 -3.62 -12.20
C GLY A 22 -9.21 -2.99 -11.63
N LEU A 23 -8.02 -3.36 -12.13
CA LEU A 23 -6.76 -2.71 -11.73
C LEU A 23 -6.69 -1.26 -12.20
N VAL A 24 -7.30 -0.93 -13.34
CA VAL A 24 -7.32 0.42 -13.89
C VAL A 24 -8.48 1.24 -13.30
N ARG A 25 -9.68 0.69 -13.30
CA ARG A 25 -10.93 1.40 -12.97
C ARG A 25 -11.46 1.14 -11.57
N GLY A 26 -11.03 0.05 -10.95
CA GLY A 26 -11.52 -0.41 -9.65
C GLY A 26 -10.98 0.37 -8.47
N GLU A 27 -11.24 -0.18 -7.29
CA GLU A 27 -10.89 0.43 -6.01
C GLU A 27 -9.42 0.19 -5.62
N PRO A 28 -8.82 1.06 -4.81
CA PRO A 28 -7.44 0.94 -4.33
C PRO A 28 -7.11 -0.42 -3.69
N ALA A 29 -8.09 -1.05 -3.05
CA ALA A 29 -7.91 -2.36 -2.40
C ALA A 29 -7.48 -3.45 -3.40
N GLY A 30 -8.09 -3.49 -4.60
CA GLY A 30 -7.71 -4.43 -5.65
C GLY A 30 -6.27 -4.22 -6.13
N ARG A 31 -5.87 -2.96 -6.33
CA ARG A 31 -4.50 -2.61 -6.73
C ARG A 31 -3.45 -2.98 -5.68
N ARG A 32 -3.75 -2.75 -4.39
CA ARG A 32 -2.89 -3.21 -3.30
C ARG A 32 -2.74 -4.73 -3.27
N ALA A 33 -3.86 -5.46 -3.37
CA ALA A 33 -3.84 -6.92 -3.40
C ALA A 33 -3.02 -7.46 -4.57
N TYR A 34 -3.11 -6.83 -5.73
CA TYR A 34 -2.30 -7.18 -6.90
C TYR A 34 -0.80 -6.97 -6.64
N MET A 35 -0.40 -5.79 -6.13
CA MET A 35 1.00 -5.54 -5.75
C MET A 35 1.51 -6.56 -4.74
N ASP A 36 0.73 -6.87 -3.71
CA ASP A 36 1.09 -7.82 -2.67
C ASP A 36 1.25 -9.25 -3.23
N THR A 37 0.41 -9.63 -4.20
CA THR A 37 0.55 -10.89 -4.93
C THR A 37 1.88 -10.95 -5.69
N LEU A 38 2.22 -9.90 -6.44
CA LEU A 38 3.50 -9.82 -7.16
C LEU A 38 4.69 -9.86 -6.20
N LEU A 39 4.61 -9.15 -5.08
CA LEU A 39 5.66 -9.18 -4.05
C LEU A 39 5.89 -10.59 -3.50
N VAL A 40 4.83 -11.31 -3.18
CA VAL A 40 4.90 -12.69 -2.66
C VAL A 40 5.43 -13.66 -3.70
N GLN A 41 5.03 -13.52 -4.97
CA GLN A 41 5.57 -14.34 -6.07
C GLN A 41 7.08 -14.14 -6.24
N ARG A 42 7.58 -12.90 -6.13
CA ARG A 42 9.00 -12.57 -6.25
C ARG A 42 9.82 -12.90 -5.01
N ARG A 43 9.25 -12.70 -3.82
CA ARG A 43 9.91 -12.88 -2.52
C ARG A 43 8.93 -13.52 -1.54
N PRO A 44 8.80 -14.86 -1.50
CA PRO A 44 7.79 -15.57 -0.69
C PRO A 44 7.80 -15.19 0.80
N ARG A 45 8.95 -14.78 1.34
CA ARG A 45 9.08 -14.30 2.73
C ARG A 45 8.20 -13.09 3.06
N LEU A 46 7.88 -12.25 2.06
CA LEU A 46 7.04 -11.06 2.26
C LEU A 46 5.59 -11.42 2.62
N ARG A 47 5.15 -12.65 2.36
CA ARG A 47 3.86 -13.14 2.85
C ARG A 47 3.72 -13.03 4.37
N GLY A 48 4.80 -13.30 5.11
CA GLY A 48 4.84 -13.11 6.56
C GLY A 48 4.66 -11.64 6.94
N VAL A 49 5.42 -10.74 6.32
CA VAL A 49 5.35 -9.29 6.57
C VAL A 49 3.94 -8.75 6.33
N ILE A 50 3.30 -9.12 5.19
CA ILE A 50 1.93 -8.70 4.86
C ILE A 50 0.93 -9.22 5.91
N SER A 51 1.03 -10.51 6.27
CA SER A 51 0.15 -11.11 7.28
C SER A 51 0.30 -10.45 8.66
N ASP A 52 1.52 -10.14 9.06
CA ASP A 52 1.79 -9.53 10.36
C ASP A 52 1.33 -8.06 10.38
N TYR A 53 1.55 -7.32 9.28
CA TYR A 53 1.01 -5.98 9.12
C TYR A 53 -0.52 -5.96 9.25
N ASP A 54 -1.22 -6.86 8.58
CA ASP A 54 -2.69 -6.97 8.66
C ASP A 54 -3.18 -7.31 10.07
N LYS A 55 -2.44 -8.15 10.80
CA LYS A 55 -2.76 -8.45 12.21
C LYS A 55 -2.61 -7.21 13.09
N ILE A 56 -1.50 -6.48 12.92
CA ILE A 56 -1.23 -5.26 13.68
C ILE A 56 -2.33 -4.23 13.44
N VAL A 57 -2.71 -3.98 12.18
CA VAL A 57 -3.81 -3.06 11.83
C VAL A 57 -5.12 -3.48 12.50
N ARG A 58 -5.46 -4.77 12.48
CA ARG A 58 -6.68 -5.27 13.14
C ARG A 58 -6.65 -5.07 14.65
N GLN A 59 -5.53 -5.38 15.30
CA GLN A 59 -5.39 -5.23 16.77
C GLN A 59 -5.43 -3.76 17.17
N ARG A 60 -4.72 -2.90 16.44
CA ARG A 60 -4.75 -1.47 16.67
C ARG A 60 -6.16 -0.88 16.48
N ASN A 61 -6.88 -1.29 15.44
CA ASN A 61 -8.27 -0.86 15.24
C ASN A 61 -9.21 -1.39 16.35
N ALA A 62 -8.97 -2.58 16.87
CA ALA A 62 -9.72 -3.09 18.02
C ALA A 62 -9.50 -2.24 19.27
N LEU A 63 -8.25 -1.83 19.55
CA LEU A 63 -7.93 -0.91 20.63
C LEU A 63 -8.61 0.45 20.45
N LEU A 64 -8.49 1.06 19.26
CA LEU A 64 -9.13 2.35 18.95
C LEU A 64 -10.65 2.32 19.21
N LYS A 65 -11.31 1.21 18.90
CA LYS A 65 -12.76 1.03 19.15
C LYS A 65 -13.08 0.78 20.62
N SER A 66 -12.38 -0.16 21.28
CA SER A 66 -12.69 -0.59 22.63
C SER A 66 -12.31 0.42 23.70
N ALA A 67 -11.23 1.17 23.47
CA ALA A 67 -10.70 2.15 24.41
C ALA A 67 -11.01 3.61 24.01
N SER A 68 -11.96 3.86 23.12
CA SER A 68 -12.23 5.18 22.55
C SER A 68 -12.51 6.26 23.63
N LEU A 69 -13.29 5.93 24.65
CA LEU A 69 -13.56 6.87 25.75
C LEU A 69 -12.30 7.16 26.57
N SER A 70 -11.53 6.14 26.93
CA SER A 70 -10.27 6.31 27.67
C SER A 70 -9.24 7.08 26.86
N LEU A 71 -9.11 6.81 25.56
CA LEU A 71 -8.21 7.51 24.65
C LEU A 71 -8.56 9.01 24.50
N ARG A 72 -9.86 9.35 24.48
CA ARG A 72 -10.32 10.76 24.46
C ARG A 72 -10.01 11.51 25.73
N HIS A 73 -10.01 10.84 26.89
CA HIS A 73 -9.59 11.43 28.17
C HIS A 73 -8.06 11.67 28.21
N GLY A 74 -7.30 11.06 27.32
CA GLY A 74 -5.86 11.24 27.22
C GLY A 74 -5.12 10.95 28.53
N TYR A 75 -4.08 11.71 28.78
CA TYR A 75 -3.27 11.58 30.01
C TYR A 75 -3.94 12.12 31.28
N HIS A 76 -5.14 12.70 31.18
CA HIS A 76 -5.87 13.24 32.35
C HIS A 76 -6.42 12.14 33.28
N THR A 77 -6.46 10.90 32.80
CA THR A 77 -6.90 9.76 33.62
C THR A 77 -5.88 8.61 33.54
N PRO A 78 -5.74 7.80 34.62
CA PRO A 78 -4.87 6.62 34.58
C PRO A 78 -5.22 5.63 33.44
N ALA A 79 -6.53 5.44 33.21
CA ALA A 79 -7.02 4.58 32.12
C ALA A 79 -6.65 5.15 30.72
N GLY A 80 -6.74 6.47 30.55
CA GLY A 80 -6.34 7.14 29.33
C GLY A 80 -4.85 7.05 29.08
N ALA A 81 -4.03 7.31 30.08
CA ALA A 81 -2.58 7.18 30.00
C ALA A 81 -2.15 5.74 29.62
N SER A 82 -2.77 4.73 30.24
CA SER A 82 -2.52 3.31 29.92
C SER A 82 -2.95 2.96 28.48
N ALA A 83 -4.10 3.44 28.04
CA ALA A 83 -4.60 3.20 26.68
C ALA A 83 -3.70 3.89 25.62
N LEU A 84 -3.23 5.12 25.89
CA LEU A 84 -2.29 5.81 25.02
C LEU A 84 -0.94 5.10 24.93
N GLY A 85 -0.37 4.66 26.05
CA GLY A 85 0.87 3.89 26.04
C GLY A 85 0.75 2.57 25.26
N THR A 86 -0.42 1.92 25.33
CA THR A 86 -0.70 0.73 24.52
C THR A 86 -0.81 1.10 23.02
N LEU A 87 -1.45 2.24 22.71
CA LEU A 87 -1.54 2.74 21.32
C LEU A 87 -0.16 3.07 20.75
N ASP A 88 0.73 3.71 21.54
CA ASP A 88 2.10 4.01 21.14
C ASP A 88 2.89 2.74 20.81
N ALA A 89 2.72 1.67 21.56
CA ALA A 89 3.34 0.39 21.27
C ALA A 89 2.84 -0.21 19.95
N TRP A 90 1.54 -0.10 19.64
CA TRP A 90 0.99 -0.52 18.36
C TRP A 90 1.44 0.37 17.22
N ASP A 91 1.60 1.68 17.44
CA ASP A 91 2.10 2.62 16.44
C ASP A 91 3.53 2.26 16.03
N ALA A 92 4.40 1.98 17.00
CA ALA A 92 5.78 1.55 16.74
C ALA A 92 5.82 0.24 15.93
N GLN A 93 5.03 -0.77 16.31
CA GLN A 93 4.97 -2.03 15.57
C GLN A 93 4.41 -1.85 14.15
N LEU A 94 3.36 -1.03 13.99
CA LEU A 94 2.76 -0.74 12.70
C LEU A 94 3.73 -0.01 11.79
N ALA A 95 4.46 0.97 12.32
CA ALA A 95 5.46 1.71 11.56
C ALA A 95 6.62 0.81 11.13
N HIS A 96 7.14 -0.02 12.03
CA HIS A 96 8.25 -0.93 11.75
C HIS A 96 7.90 -1.96 10.66
N VAL A 97 6.80 -2.69 10.81
CA VAL A 97 6.38 -3.69 9.81
C VAL A 97 5.85 -3.02 8.54
N GLY A 98 5.16 -1.88 8.69
CA GLY A 98 4.66 -1.07 7.59
C GLY A 98 5.76 -0.51 6.70
N ALA A 99 6.89 -0.08 7.27
CA ALA A 99 8.05 0.40 6.53
C ALA A 99 8.67 -0.70 5.64
N GLN A 100 8.74 -1.94 6.14
CA GLN A 100 9.23 -3.07 5.36
C GLN A 100 8.31 -3.36 4.16
N LEU A 101 7.00 -3.33 4.35
CA LEU A 101 6.02 -3.52 3.28
C LEU A 101 6.08 -2.38 2.27
N LEU A 102 6.16 -1.15 2.74
CA LEU A 102 6.23 0.05 1.90
C LEU A 102 7.51 0.06 1.07
N ALA A 103 8.68 -0.21 1.68
CA ALA A 103 9.95 -0.34 0.96
C ALA A 103 9.88 -1.41 -0.13
N ALA A 104 9.25 -2.56 0.15
CA ALA A 104 9.09 -3.63 -0.83
C ALA A 104 8.19 -3.21 -2.00
N ARG A 105 7.10 -2.48 -1.75
CA ARG A 105 6.20 -1.96 -2.79
C ARG A 105 6.88 -0.91 -3.66
N LEU A 106 7.65 0.00 -3.06
CA LEU A 106 8.41 1.02 -3.79
C LEU A 106 9.52 0.40 -4.65
N ASP A 107 10.26 -0.61 -4.12
CA ASP A 107 11.24 -1.39 -4.90
C ASP A 107 10.59 -2.14 -6.08
N LEU A 108 9.42 -2.73 -5.86
CA LEU A 108 8.66 -3.35 -6.95
C LEU A 108 8.28 -2.33 -8.01
N LEU A 109 7.67 -1.22 -7.59
CA LEU A 109 7.23 -0.16 -8.50
C LEU A 109 8.39 0.38 -9.35
N HIS A 110 9.51 0.69 -8.72
CA HIS A 110 10.72 1.15 -9.42
C HIS A 110 11.17 0.16 -10.52
N LYS A 111 11.09 -1.15 -10.23
CA LYS A 111 11.51 -2.19 -11.18
C LYS A 111 10.53 -2.41 -12.34
N ILE A 112 9.23 -2.28 -12.09
CA ILE A 112 8.23 -2.54 -13.13
C ILE A 112 7.87 -1.28 -13.96
N ALA A 113 8.11 -0.08 -13.45
CA ALA A 113 7.67 1.15 -14.11
C ALA A 113 8.21 1.30 -15.54
N THR A 114 9.49 1.04 -15.74
CA THR A 114 10.11 1.10 -17.07
C THR A 114 9.56 0.00 -17.99
N LEU A 115 9.32 -1.20 -17.46
CA LEU A 115 8.76 -2.31 -18.23
C LEU A 115 7.33 -1.99 -18.69
N VAL A 116 6.51 -1.46 -17.79
CA VAL A 116 5.13 -1.02 -18.11
C VAL A 116 5.14 0.09 -19.15
N ALA A 117 5.99 1.10 -18.99
CA ALA A 117 6.10 2.19 -19.95
C ALA A 117 6.50 1.70 -21.36
N ASN A 118 7.49 0.82 -21.45
CA ASN A 118 7.97 0.26 -22.71
C ASN A 118 6.91 -0.63 -23.38
N ASN A 119 6.26 -1.50 -22.63
CA ASN A 119 5.21 -2.37 -23.15
C ASN A 119 4.01 -1.55 -23.63
N TYR A 120 3.64 -0.49 -22.90
CA TYR A 120 2.55 0.38 -23.32
C TYR A 120 2.84 1.07 -24.66
N VAL A 121 4.05 1.58 -24.86
CA VAL A 121 4.46 2.17 -26.14
C VAL A 121 4.40 1.12 -27.28
N ALA A 122 4.80 -0.12 -27.01
CA ALA A 122 4.73 -1.19 -28.00
C ALA A 122 3.29 -1.53 -28.42
N LEU A 123 2.34 -1.46 -27.46
CA LEU A 123 0.93 -1.76 -27.71
C LEU A 123 0.14 -0.55 -28.26
N ALA A 124 0.63 0.66 -28.02
CA ALA A 124 -0.10 1.90 -28.27
C ALA A 124 0.86 3.03 -28.70
N ALA A 125 1.57 2.83 -29.83
CA ALA A 125 2.63 3.73 -30.31
C ALA A 125 2.21 5.20 -30.41
N ASP A 126 0.95 5.48 -30.74
CA ASP A 126 0.41 6.84 -30.88
C ASP A 126 -0.19 7.40 -29.57
N SER A 127 -0.07 6.67 -28.46
CA SER A 127 -0.66 7.07 -27.17
C SER A 127 0.32 7.93 -26.37
N ARG A 128 -0.25 8.71 -25.42
CA ARG A 128 0.55 9.46 -24.45
C ARG A 128 1.27 8.49 -23.51
N PRO A 129 2.49 8.84 -23.02
CA PRO A 129 3.25 7.96 -22.15
C PRO A 129 2.48 7.59 -20.87
N VAL A 130 2.65 6.35 -20.43
CA VAL A 130 2.08 5.88 -19.16
C VAL A 130 3.12 6.00 -18.05
N GLN A 131 2.66 6.39 -16.86
CA GLN A 131 3.46 6.46 -15.65
C GLN A 131 2.73 5.79 -14.50
N LEU A 132 3.49 5.09 -13.64
CA LEU A 132 2.99 4.51 -12.40
C LEU A 132 3.34 5.43 -11.24
N CYS A 133 2.35 5.83 -10.45
CA CYS A 133 2.53 6.71 -9.31
C CYS A 133 2.01 6.04 -8.04
N TYR A 134 2.79 6.11 -6.97
CA TYR A 134 2.40 5.59 -5.67
C TYR A 134 2.02 6.74 -4.75
N SER A 135 0.79 6.72 -4.24
CA SER A 135 0.34 7.67 -3.23
C SER A 135 0.29 6.99 -1.88
N SER A 136 0.99 7.54 -0.90
CA SER A 136 1.05 7.04 0.47
C SER A 136 0.50 8.04 1.47
N ILE A 137 0.10 7.56 2.66
CA ILE A 137 -0.23 8.38 3.82
C ILE A 137 0.67 7.93 4.98
N PRO A 138 1.62 8.73 5.44
CA PRO A 138 1.92 10.13 5.09
C PRO A 138 2.35 10.28 3.63
N GLN A 139 2.09 11.46 3.10
CA GLN A 139 2.51 11.75 1.74
C GLN A 139 4.05 11.82 1.71
N LEU A 140 4.64 10.72 1.28
CA LEU A 140 6.07 10.71 0.99
C LEU A 140 6.28 11.68 -0.17
N THR A 141 7.28 12.55 -0.05
CA THR A 141 7.69 13.49 -1.11
C THR A 141 8.38 12.74 -2.26
N VAL A 142 7.74 11.68 -2.73
CA VAL A 142 8.15 10.94 -3.92
C VAL A 142 7.38 11.55 -5.08
N ASN A 143 7.80 12.76 -5.48
CA ASN A 143 7.13 13.52 -6.53
C ASN A 143 7.34 12.94 -7.93
N ASP A 144 8.09 11.84 -8.07
CA ASP A 144 8.37 11.24 -9.36
C ASP A 144 8.10 9.76 -9.36
N CYS A 145 7.11 9.42 -10.17
CA CYS A 145 6.47 8.12 -10.28
C CYS A 145 7.39 7.03 -10.74
N ALA A 146 8.55 6.86 -10.65
CA ALA A 146 9.36 5.70 -11.05
C ALA A 146 10.87 5.92 -10.92
N THR A 147 11.33 7.16 -10.76
CA THR A 147 12.74 7.52 -10.77
C THR A 147 13.36 7.62 -9.38
N THR A 148 12.54 7.56 -8.33
CA THR A 148 13.04 7.64 -6.96
C THR A 148 13.74 6.34 -6.56
N PRO A 149 14.99 6.40 -6.12
CA PRO A 149 15.69 5.23 -5.60
C PRO A 149 14.94 4.66 -4.40
N PRO A 150 15.14 3.35 -4.07
CA PRO A 150 14.53 2.75 -2.90
C PRO A 150 14.83 3.59 -1.65
N LEU A 151 13.79 4.05 -0.98
CA LEU A 151 13.95 4.81 0.27
C LEU A 151 14.41 3.86 1.38
N ASP A 152 15.25 4.39 2.27
CA ASP A 152 15.70 3.66 3.44
C ASP A 152 14.50 3.28 4.33
N THR A 153 14.53 2.07 4.87
CA THR A 153 13.47 1.54 5.73
C THR A 153 13.31 2.38 7.00
N ASP A 154 14.40 2.87 7.56
CA ASP A 154 14.39 3.71 8.76
C ASP A 154 13.73 5.07 8.49
N TYR A 155 13.97 5.66 7.32
CA TYR A 155 13.27 6.85 6.88
C TYR A 155 11.77 6.62 6.73
N LEU A 156 11.38 5.48 6.14
CA LEU A 156 9.97 5.13 5.95
C LEU A 156 9.27 4.86 7.29
N GLU A 157 9.96 4.23 8.25
CA GLU A 157 9.46 4.00 9.60
C GLU A 157 9.21 5.33 10.33
N ALA A 158 10.18 6.24 10.29
CA ALA A 158 10.04 7.58 10.88
C ALA A 158 8.87 8.35 10.23
N ALA A 159 8.75 8.32 8.90
CA ALA A 159 7.67 8.97 8.18
C ALA A 159 6.29 8.40 8.56
N LEU A 160 6.18 7.07 8.74
CA LEU A 160 4.95 6.43 9.18
C LEU A 160 4.57 6.85 10.61
N LEU A 161 5.54 6.94 11.53
CA LEU A 161 5.30 7.44 12.89
C LEU A 161 4.78 8.86 12.90
N VAL A 162 5.37 9.75 12.10
CA VAL A 162 4.87 11.13 11.94
C VAL A 162 3.44 11.13 11.41
N GLY A 163 3.16 10.33 10.36
CA GLY A 163 1.81 10.25 9.79
C GLY A 163 0.75 9.70 10.74
N LEU A 164 1.12 8.75 11.62
CA LEU A 164 0.25 8.24 12.68
C LEU A 164 -0.01 9.29 13.73
N ALA A 165 1.02 10.04 14.15
CA ALA A 165 0.89 11.14 15.10
C ALA A 165 -0.05 12.24 14.55
N ASP A 166 0.13 12.65 13.30
CA ASP A 166 -0.72 13.67 12.64
C ASP A 166 -2.20 13.26 12.53
N LYS A 167 -2.48 11.96 12.46
CA LYS A 167 -3.85 11.45 12.31
C LYS A 167 -4.47 10.98 13.62
N ARG A 168 -3.71 10.94 14.71
CA ARG A 168 -4.08 10.32 16.00
C ARG A 168 -5.46 10.72 16.50
N GLU A 169 -5.76 12.02 16.61
CA GLU A 169 -7.06 12.49 17.09
C GLU A 169 -8.21 11.97 16.22
N ARG A 170 -8.05 12.07 14.90
CA ARG A 170 -9.07 11.60 13.95
C ARG A 170 -9.23 10.08 13.96
N GLU A 171 -8.16 9.34 14.23
CA GLU A 171 -8.18 7.88 14.38
C GLU A 171 -8.91 7.46 15.66
N ILE A 172 -8.67 8.15 16.78
CA ILE A 172 -9.39 7.93 18.03
C ILE A 172 -10.89 8.21 17.85
N ASP A 173 -11.24 9.30 17.17
CA ASP A 173 -12.64 9.64 16.91
C ASP A 173 -13.36 8.63 16.01
N ARG A 174 -12.67 8.13 14.97
CA ARG A 174 -13.25 7.22 13.99
C ARG A 174 -13.12 5.75 14.36
N GLY A 175 -12.27 5.41 15.32
CA GLY A 175 -11.98 4.03 15.72
C GLY A 175 -11.27 3.21 14.64
N VAL A 176 -10.53 3.86 13.73
CA VAL A 176 -9.83 3.21 12.62
C VAL A 176 -8.50 3.87 12.31
N THR A 177 -7.53 3.07 11.89
CA THR A 177 -6.22 3.54 11.42
C THR A 177 -6.35 4.23 10.06
N LEU A 178 -5.82 5.45 9.93
CA LEU A 178 -5.94 6.30 8.75
C LEU A 178 -4.61 6.50 8.00
N ALA A 179 -3.47 6.12 8.59
CA ALA A 179 -2.15 6.20 7.99
C ALA A 179 -1.52 4.82 7.82
N GLY A 180 -0.76 4.63 6.74
CA GLY A 180 0.03 3.42 6.47
C GLY A 180 -0.34 2.67 5.21
N PRO A 181 0.46 1.65 4.83
CA PRO A 181 0.35 0.90 3.57
C PRO A 181 -1.03 0.35 3.21
N HIS A 182 -1.92 0.12 4.17
CA HIS A 182 -3.31 -0.31 3.92
C HIS A 182 -4.21 0.80 3.39
N ARG A 183 -3.74 2.06 3.38
CA ARG A 183 -4.44 3.24 2.83
C ARG A 183 -3.85 3.73 1.53
N ASP A 184 -2.69 3.24 1.16
CA ASP A 184 -1.97 3.67 -0.04
C ASP A 184 -2.68 3.24 -1.33
N ASP A 185 -2.33 3.91 -2.43
CA ASP A 185 -2.83 3.57 -3.75
C ASP A 185 -1.74 3.58 -4.82
N LEU A 186 -1.93 2.76 -5.84
CA LEU A 186 -1.16 2.76 -7.07
C LEU A 186 -2.00 3.41 -8.17
N THR A 187 -1.60 4.57 -8.62
CA THR A 187 -2.27 5.31 -9.69
C THR A 187 -1.48 5.19 -10.98
N ARG A 188 -2.17 5.03 -12.09
CA ARG A 188 -1.61 5.10 -13.44
C ARG A 188 -1.98 6.43 -14.05
N LEU A 189 -0.99 7.11 -14.61
CA LEU A 189 -1.19 8.34 -15.38
C LEU A 189 -0.98 8.03 -16.85
N VAL A 190 -1.83 8.58 -17.72
CA VAL A 190 -1.64 8.62 -19.17
C VAL A 190 -1.40 10.08 -19.54
N GLY A 191 -0.15 10.39 -19.88
CA GLY A 191 0.31 11.78 -19.89
C GLY A 191 0.27 12.38 -18.48
N THR A 192 -0.50 13.45 -18.29
CA THR A 192 -0.65 14.11 -16.98
C THR A 192 -1.98 13.78 -16.26
N GLN A 193 -2.80 12.91 -16.84
CA GLN A 193 -4.14 12.62 -16.33
C GLN A 193 -4.26 11.21 -15.75
N PRO A 194 -5.00 11.01 -14.64
CA PRO A 194 -5.26 9.68 -14.11
C PRO A 194 -5.97 8.80 -15.14
N ALA A 195 -5.52 7.57 -15.30
CA ALA A 195 -6.15 6.60 -16.18
C ALA A 195 -7.61 6.29 -15.73
N LYS A 196 -7.88 6.31 -14.42
CA LYS A 196 -9.24 6.17 -13.88
C LYS A 196 -10.08 7.39 -14.27
N GLY A 197 -11.07 7.15 -15.13
CA GLY A 197 -12.02 8.17 -15.58
C GLY A 197 -11.64 8.93 -16.87
N CYS A 198 -10.37 8.88 -17.29
CA CYS A 198 -9.88 9.60 -18.48
C CYS A 198 -9.43 8.66 -19.59
N ALA A 199 -9.12 7.39 -19.31
CA ALA A 199 -8.72 6.42 -20.30
C ALA A 199 -9.94 5.90 -21.09
N SER A 200 -9.81 5.81 -22.41
CA SER A 200 -10.81 5.16 -23.26
C SER A 200 -10.95 3.67 -22.89
N PRO A 201 -12.03 2.98 -23.29
CA PRO A 201 -12.14 1.53 -23.08
C PRO A 201 -10.93 0.77 -23.65
N GLY A 202 -10.42 1.17 -24.82
CA GLY A 202 -9.24 0.59 -25.44
C GLY A 202 -7.95 0.83 -24.65
N ASP A 203 -7.73 2.03 -24.13
CA ASP A 203 -6.58 2.34 -23.28
C ASP A 203 -6.63 1.58 -21.96
N SER A 204 -7.82 1.42 -21.38
CA SER A 204 -8.02 0.64 -20.16
C SER A 204 -7.68 -0.85 -20.35
N CYS A 205 -8.06 -1.44 -21.51
CA CYS A 205 -7.69 -2.80 -21.87
C CYS A 205 -6.18 -2.96 -22.00
N ARG A 206 -5.51 -2.04 -22.72
CA ARG A 206 -4.06 -2.06 -22.90
C ARG A 206 -3.32 -1.96 -21.57
N LEU A 207 -3.76 -1.04 -20.69
CA LEU A 207 -3.19 -0.87 -19.35
C LEU A 207 -3.39 -2.09 -18.42
N ALA A 208 -4.38 -2.92 -18.67
CA ALA A 208 -4.61 -4.13 -17.88
C ALA A 208 -3.77 -5.33 -18.38
N LEU A 209 -3.31 -5.28 -19.64
CA LEU A 209 -2.50 -6.34 -20.27
C LEU A 209 -0.99 -6.23 -19.94
N GLU A 210 -0.55 -5.15 -19.32
CA GLU A 210 0.84 -4.83 -18.96
C GLU A 210 1.22 -5.36 -17.58
#